data_14b74b6c3873b7e0daa0cffe526627a9
#
_entry.id   14b74b6c3873b7e0daa0cffe526627a9
#
_cell.length_a   1.000
_cell.length_b   1.000
_cell.length_c   1.000
_cell.angle_alpha   90.00
_cell.angle_beta   90.00
_cell.angle_gamma   90.00
#
_symmetry.space_group_name_H-M   'P 1'
#
loop_
_entity.id
_entity.type
_entity.pdbx_description
1 polymer ?
#
loop_
_entity_poly.entity_id
_entity_poly.type
_entity_poly.pdbx_seq_one_letter_code
_entity_poly.pdbx_strand_id
1 'polypeptide(L)'
;MSSDKTTNERIGYLMLNNATADEWDAVHRAAKDSESSKQTDLFPKDFDIVNKPSHYNSGSIECIDGIRAMLTDEEFIGYLRGNSLKYRWRYPHKNGIEDLKKAEWYENKLLEVLEDVRKKLS
;
A
#
# COMPACT_ATOMS: atom_id res chain seq x y z
N MET A 1 -0.49 -24.36 27.92
CA MET A 1 -0.22 -23.62 26.67
C MET A 1 -1.20 -22.49 26.54
N SER A 2 -0.74 -21.28 26.65
CA SER A 2 -1.65 -20.17 26.40
C SER A 2 -1.75 -19.92 24.89
N SER A 3 -2.95 -20.10 24.36
CA SER A 3 -3.25 -19.84 22.96
C SER A 3 -3.00 -18.37 22.59
N ASP A 4 -3.08 -17.46 23.54
CA ASP A 4 -2.93 -16.02 23.31
C ASP A 4 -1.51 -15.63 22.94
N LYS A 5 -0.50 -16.22 23.59
CA LYS A 5 0.89 -15.96 23.27
C LYS A 5 1.23 -16.44 21.86
N THR A 6 0.75 -17.63 21.49
CA THR A 6 0.97 -18.20 20.18
C THR A 6 0.32 -17.34 19.09
N THR A 7 -0.90 -16.83 19.34
CA THR A 7 -1.61 -15.97 18.42
C THR A 7 -0.86 -14.66 18.17
N ASN A 8 -0.38 -14.02 19.23
CA ASN A 8 0.37 -12.77 19.12
C ASN A 8 1.69 -12.94 18.38
N GLU A 9 2.41 -14.01 18.67
CA GLU A 9 3.66 -14.32 17.98
C GLU A 9 3.41 -14.59 16.49
N ARG A 10 2.34 -15.31 16.18
CA ARG A 10 1.94 -15.59 14.80
C ARG A 10 1.57 -14.33 14.02
N ILE A 11 0.81 -13.43 14.63
CA ILE A 11 0.43 -12.16 14.01
C ILE A 11 1.69 -11.35 13.69
N GLY A 12 2.61 -11.23 14.65
CA GLY A 12 3.86 -10.51 14.46
C GLY A 12 4.70 -11.11 13.33
N TYR A 13 4.79 -12.44 13.28
CA TYR A 13 5.52 -13.15 12.24
C TYR A 13 4.90 -12.93 10.86
N LEU A 14 3.58 -13.06 10.76
CA LEU A 14 2.85 -12.87 9.50
C LEU A 14 2.97 -11.45 8.98
N MET A 15 2.94 -10.47 9.85
CA MET A 15 3.13 -9.06 9.47
C MET A 15 4.50 -8.81 8.85
N LEU A 16 5.54 -9.53 9.31
CA LEU A 16 6.90 -9.33 8.82
C LEU A 16 7.21 -10.13 7.55
N ASN A 17 6.62 -11.32 7.41
CA ASN A 17 7.09 -12.27 6.39
C ASN A 17 6.01 -12.83 5.46
N ASN A 18 4.91 -13.31 5.99
CA ASN A 18 3.96 -14.13 5.24
C ASN A 18 2.50 -13.78 5.48
N ALA A 19 2.21 -12.54 5.80
CA ALA A 19 0.83 -12.14 6.04
C ALA A 19 -0.01 -12.31 4.78
N THR A 20 -1.16 -12.98 4.93
CA THR A 20 -2.14 -13.05 3.84
C THR A 20 -2.81 -11.69 3.64
N ALA A 21 -3.44 -11.49 2.48
CA ALA A 21 -4.17 -10.26 2.22
C ALA A 21 -5.21 -9.98 3.30
N ASP A 22 -5.94 -11.01 3.76
CA ASP A 22 -6.96 -10.87 4.80
C ASP A 22 -6.35 -10.48 6.16
N GLU A 23 -5.19 -11.02 6.49
CA GLU A 23 -4.50 -10.70 7.73
C GLU A 23 -3.99 -9.25 7.73
N TRP A 24 -3.40 -8.81 6.63
CA TRP A 24 -3.02 -7.41 6.45
C TRP A 24 -4.23 -6.48 6.53
N ASP A 25 -5.35 -6.87 5.93
CA ASP A 25 -6.57 -6.09 5.97
C ASP A 25 -7.14 -5.96 7.38
N ALA A 26 -7.07 -7.03 8.16
CA ALA A 26 -7.51 -7.00 9.56
C ALA A 26 -6.68 -6.02 10.40
N VAL A 27 -5.36 -6.01 10.20
CA VAL A 27 -4.45 -5.08 10.89
C VAL A 27 -4.74 -3.65 10.48
N HIS A 28 -4.88 -3.38 9.19
CA HIS A 28 -5.18 -2.04 8.69
C HIS A 28 -6.54 -1.55 9.17
N ARG A 29 -7.53 -2.43 9.24
CA ARG A 29 -8.86 -2.09 9.73
C ARG A 29 -8.81 -1.69 11.21
N ALA A 30 -8.10 -2.46 12.02
CA ALA A 30 -7.94 -2.17 13.44
C ALA A 30 -7.24 -0.82 13.66
N ALA A 31 -6.19 -0.54 12.90
CA ALA A 31 -5.48 0.73 12.96
C ALA A 31 -6.39 1.89 12.53
N LYS A 32 -7.16 1.70 11.46
CA LYS A 32 -8.09 2.71 10.96
C LYS A 32 -9.20 3.02 11.97
N ASP A 33 -9.76 1.99 12.60
CA ASP A 33 -10.81 2.15 13.59
C ASP A 33 -10.31 2.90 14.82
N SER A 34 -9.08 2.68 15.24
CA SER A 34 -8.49 3.40 16.37
C SER A 34 -8.18 4.86 16.03
N GLU A 35 -7.94 5.17 14.78
CA GLU A 35 -7.65 6.53 14.31
C GLU A 35 -8.91 7.33 13.99
N SER A 36 -9.96 6.68 13.51
CA SER A 36 -11.17 7.35 13.03
C SER A 36 -11.88 8.18 14.08
N SER A 37 -11.75 7.83 15.35
CA SER A 37 -12.37 8.61 16.44
C SER A 37 -11.68 9.95 16.71
N LYS A 38 -10.52 10.21 16.10
CA LYS A 38 -9.72 11.40 16.39
C LYS A 38 -9.65 12.42 15.26
N GLN A 39 -10.31 12.18 14.10
CA GLN A 39 -9.84 12.86 12.90
C GLN A 39 -10.85 13.41 11.93
N THR A 40 -12.03 13.77 12.35
CA THR A 40 -13.01 14.27 11.39
C THR A 40 -12.65 15.63 10.77
N ASP A 41 -11.75 16.41 11.38
CA ASP A 41 -11.51 17.80 10.94
C ASP A 41 -10.05 18.13 10.60
N LEU A 42 -9.15 17.15 10.60
CA LEU A 42 -7.73 17.41 10.36
C LEU A 42 -7.33 17.49 8.90
N PHE A 43 -8.21 17.09 7.99
CA PHE A 43 -7.87 17.03 6.57
C PHE A 43 -8.77 17.97 5.75
N PRO A 44 -8.18 18.74 4.82
CA PRO A 44 -8.99 19.56 3.90
C PRO A 44 -9.93 18.69 3.07
N LYS A 45 -11.04 19.25 2.63
CA LYS A 45 -12.04 18.51 1.82
C LYS A 45 -11.48 18.00 0.50
N ASP A 46 -10.40 18.56 0.02
CA ASP A 46 -9.71 18.20 -1.20
C ASP A 46 -8.55 17.23 -0.98
N PHE A 47 -8.46 16.66 0.23
CA PHE A 47 -7.40 15.72 0.55
C PHE A 47 -7.59 14.40 -0.22
N ASP A 48 -6.61 14.07 -1.05
CA ASP A 48 -6.65 12.88 -1.90
C ASP A 48 -5.93 11.71 -1.20
N ILE A 49 -6.72 10.83 -0.58
CA ILE A 49 -6.21 9.66 0.15
C ILE A 49 -5.55 8.65 -0.79
N VAL A 50 -5.99 8.60 -2.05
CA VAL A 50 -5.51 7.59 -3.00
C VAL A 50 -4.21 8.04 -3.67
N ASN A 51 -4.20 9.26 -4.21
CA ASN A 51 -3.05 9.75 -4.99
C ASN A 51 -1.99 10.43 -4.12
N LYS A 52 -2.41 11.08 -3.05
CA LYS A 52 -1.50 11.82 -2.16
C LYS A 52 -1.82 11.55 -0.69
N PRO A 53 -1.62 10.31 -0.20
CA PRO A 53 -1.81 10.05 1.24
C PRO A 53 -0.81 10.84 2.07
N SER A 54 -1.26 11.45 3.16
CA SER A 54 -0.42 12.33 3.98
C SER A 54 0.81 11.65 4.56
N HIS A 55 0.68 10.39 4.94
CA HIS A 55 1.81 9.63 5.52
C HIS A 55 2.90 9.30 4.50
N TYR A 56 2.62 9.41 3.20
CA TYR A 56 3.62 9.24 2.14
C TYR A 56 4.25 10.56 1.71
N ASN A 57 3.67 11.68 2.12
CA ASN A 57 4.11 13.01 1.70
C ASN A 57 4.60 13.87 2.87
N SER A 58 5.03 13.25 3.96
CA SER A 58 5.46 13.97 5.17
C SER A 58 6.84 14.61 5.07
N GLY A 59 7.61 14.31 4.04
CA GLY A 59 8.97 14.84 3.83
C GLY A 59 9.13 15.55 2.49
N SER A 60 10.36 15.91 2.18
CA SER A 60 10.72 16.54 0.91
C SER A 60 10.74 15.55 -0.28
N ILE A 61 10.75 14.27 0.00
CA ILE A 61 10.76 13.21 -1.01
C ILE A 61 9.54 12.32 -0.78
N GLU A 62 8.80 12.03 -1.82
CA GLU A 62 7.68 11.11 -1.71
C GLU A 62 8.17 9.68 -1.43
N CYS A 63 7.42 8.95 -0.62
CA CYS A 63 7.77 7.58 -0.23
C CYS A 63 8.04 6.69 -1.45
N ILE A 64 7.21 6.82 -2.48
CA ILE A 64 7.35 6.00 -3.69
C ILE A 64 8.69 6.26 -4.41
N ASP A 65 9.15 7.49 -4.41
CA ASP A 65 10.44 7.84 -5.02
C ASP A 65 11.60 7.29 -4.18
N GLY A 66 11.46 7.32 -2.86
CA GLY A 66 12.43 6.70 -1.95
C GLY A 66 12.53 5.19 -2.17
N ILE A 67 11.38 4.53 -2.31
CA ILE A 67 11.33 3.09 -2.60
C ILE A 67 12.04 2.80 -3.94
N ARG A 68 11.73 3.58 -4.96
CA ARG A 68 12.37 3.43 -6.27
C ARG A 68 13.88 3.56 -6.20
N ALA A 69 14.37 4.51 -5.40
CA ALA A 69 15.81 4.73 -5.24
C ALA A 69 16.52 3.56 -4.54
N MET A 70 15.82 2.82 -3.70
CA MET A 70 16.40 1.70 -2.96
C MET A 70 16.31 0.36 -3.68
N LEU A 71 15.49 0.26 -4.72
CA LEU A 71 15.27 -0.98 -5.46
C LEU A 71 15.87 -0.90 -6.86
N THR A 72 16.23 -2.05 -7.41
CA THR A 72 16.54 -2.13 -8.84
C THR A 72 15.27 -1.87 -9.64
N ASP A 73 15.41 -1.56 -10.92
CA ASP A 73 14.25 -1.37 -11.80
C ASP A 73 13.36 -2.61 -11.80
N GLU A 74 13.95 -3.80 -11.88
CA GLU A 74 13.21 -5.06 -11.88
C GLU A 74 12.44 -5.26 -10.57
N GLU A 75 13.07 -4.99 -9.44
CA GLU A 75 12.43 -5.09 -8.13
C GLU A 75 11.28 -4.10 -7.99
N PHE A 76 11.47 -2.89 -8.44
CA PHE A 76 10.44 -1.85 -8.37
C PHE A 76 9.25 -2.17 -9.26
N ILE A 77 9.50 -2.70 -10.46
CA ILE A 77 8.44 -3.20 -11.35
C ILE A 77 7.62 -4.28 -10.64
N GLY A 78 8.29 -5.21 -9.98
CA GLY A 78 7.61 -6.26 -9.19
C GLY A 78 6.78 -5.69 -8.06
N TYR A 79 7.30 -4.70 -7.35
CA TYR A 79 6.58 -4.01 -6.28
C TYR A 79 5.29 -3.35 -6.79
N LEU A 80 5.37 -2.60 -7.87
CA LEU A 80 4.21 -1.93 -8.47
C LEU A 80 3.19 -2.94 -8.98
N ARG A 81 3.65 -3.96 -9.67
CA ARG A 81 2.81 -5.03 -10.19
C ARG A 81 2.06 -5.76 -9.07
N GLY A 82 2.77 -6.11 -8.01
CA GLY A 82 2.18 -6.81 -6.87
C GLY A 82 1.11 -5.97 -6.17
N ASN A 83 1.34 -4.68 -6.00
CA ASN A 83 0.36 -3.79 -5.39
C ASN A 83 -0.88 -3.64 -6.29
N SER A 84 -0.71 -3.49 -7.57
CA SER A 84 -1.83 -3.44 -8.52
C SER A 84 -2.69 -4.70 -8.42
N LEU A 85 -2.07 -5.87 -8.46
CA LEU A 85 -2.77 -7.15 -8.36
C LEU A 85 -3.50 -7.31 -7.02
N LYS A 86 -2.86 -6.89 -5.93
CA LYS A 86 -3.46 -6.94 -4.60
C LYS A 86 -4.78 -6.17 -4.54
N TYR A 87 -4.79 -4.94 -5.03
CA TYR A 87 -5.99 -4.12 -4.98
C TYR A 87 -7.09 -4.63 -5.91
N ARG A 88 -6.73 -5.16 -7.05
CA ARG A 88 -7.71 -5.81 -7.95
C ARG A 88 -8.30 -7.08 -7.35
N TRP A 89 -7.50 -7.81 -6.60
CA TRP A 89 -7.96 -9.01 -5.92
C TRP A 89 -8.99 -8.69 -4.84
N ARG A 90 -8.73 -7.68 -4.04
CA ARG A 90 -9.49 -7.45 -2.82
C ARG A 90 -10.68 -6.50 -2.94
N TYR A 91 -10.82 -5.75 -4.03
CA TYR A 91 -11.81 -4.69 -4.13
C TYR A 91 -13.26 -5.15 -3.85
N PRO A 92 -13.71 -6.37 -4.27
CA PRO A 92 -15.09 -6.78 -4.02
C PRO A 92 -15.42 -6.99 -2.55
N HIS A 93 -14.40 -7.22 -1.73
CA HIS A 93 -14.56 -7.60 -0.32
C HIS A 93 -14.15 -6.52 0.65
N LYS A 94 -13.61 -5.40 0.16
CA LYS A 94 -13.08 -4.40 1.06
C LYS A 94 -13.52 -2.98 0.71
N ASN A 95 -12.77 -2.27 -0.09
CA ASN A 95 -13.00 -0.83 -0.31
C ASN A 95 -13.62 -0.51 -1.67
N GLY A 96 -13.94 -1.50 -2.46
CA GLY A 96 -14.64 -1.29 -3.73
C GLY A 96 -13.91 -0.33 -4.67
N ILE A 97 -14.56 0.75 -5.00
CA ILE A 97 -14.03 1.76 -5.94
C ILE A 97 -12.70 2.35 -5.49
N GLU A 98 -12.51 2.56 -4.19
CA GLU A 98 -11.24 3.06 -3.65
C GLU A 98 -10.08 2.12 -3.99
N ASP A 99 -10.28 0.81 -3.82
CA ASP A 99 -9.25 -0.18 -4.16
C ASP A 99 -8.98 -0.22 -5.67
N LEU A 100 -10.00 -0.07 -6.49
CA LEU A 100 -9.80 -0.01 -7.95
C LEU A 100 -9.01 1.23 -8.35
N LYS A 101 -9.23 2.37 -7.70
CA LYS A 101 -8.45 3.58 -7.93
C LYS A 101 -6.99 3.41 -7.51
N LYS A 102 -6.76 2.69 -6.42
CA LYS A 102 -5.40 2.36 -5.98
C LYS A 102 -4.70 1.45 -6.99
N ALA A 103 -5.40 0.45 -7.49
CA ALA A 103 -4.86 -0.42 -8.53
C ALA A 103 -4.46 0.38 -9.78
N GLU A 104 -5.33 1.28 -10.22
CA GLU A 104 -5.07 2.16 -11.35
C GLU A 104 -3.85 3.04 -11.12
N TRP A 105 -3.70 3.60 -9.92
CA TRP A 105 -2.54 4.41 -9.58
C TRP A 105 -1.24 3.63 -9.74
N TYR A 106 -1.19 2.41 -9.22
CA TYR A 106 -0.01 1.56 -9.35
C TYR A 106 0.24 1.14 -10.80
N GLU A 107 -0.78 0.91 -11.58
CA GLU A 107 -0.63 0.58 -13.01
C GLU A 107 -0.09 1.76 -13.81
N ASN A 108 -0.56 2.96 -13.54
CA ASN A 108 -0.05 4.16 -14.19
C ASN A 108 1.41 4.40 -13.85
N LYS A 109 1.79 4.18 -12.59
CA LYS A 109 3.18 4.26 -12.18
C LYS A 109 4.04 3.19 -12.85
N LEU A 110 3.51 1.99 -12.98
CA LEU A 110 4.18 0.91 -13.69
C LEU A 110 4.43 1.25 -15.17
N LEU A 111 3.46 1.86 -15.82
CA LEU A 111 3.61 2.34 -17.20
C LEU A 111 4.76 3.34 -17.31
N GLU A 112 4.83 4.33 -16.42
CA GLU A 112 5.93 5.30 -16.39
C GLU A 112 7.28 4.62 -16.29
N VAL A 113 7.40 3.68 -15.36
CA VAL A 113 8.66 2.97 -15.11
C VAL A 113 9.06 2.13 -16.31
N LEU A 114 8.12 1.42 -16.92
CA LEU A 114 8.39 0.59 -18.09
C LEU A 114 8.83 1.45 -19.30
N GLU A 115 8.24 2.62 -19.46
CA GLU A 115 8.65 3.55 -20.50
C GLU A 115 10.07 4.09 -20.26
N ASP A 116 10.38 4.43 -18.99
CA ASP A 116 11.72 4.89 -18.60
C ASP A 116 12.78 3.81 -18.86
N VAL A 117 12.47 2.57 -18.49
CA VAL A 117 13.38 1.44 -18.70
C VAL A 117 13.59 1.20 -20.20
N ARG A 118 12.52 1.26 -20.98
CA ARG A 118 12.61 1.11 -22.43
C ARG A 118 13.50 2.18 -23.06
N LYS A 119 13.38 3.42 -22.61
CA LYS A 119 14.24 4.52 -23.10
C LYS A 119 15.72 4.30 -22.77
N LYS A 120 16.03 3.74 -21.61
CA LYS A 120 17.39 3.42 -21.22
C LYS A 120 18.01 2.33 -22.09
N LEU A 121 17.19 1.42 -22.63
CA LEU A 121 17.65 0.30 -23.45
C LEU A 121 17.78 0.68 -24.95
N SER A 122 17.24 1.80 -25.33
CA SER A 122 17.38 2.31 -26.70
C SER A 122 18.37 3.48 -26.74
#